data_77d292b948dd78e156f5d1739b8f3d81
#
_entry.id   77d292b948dd78e156f5d1739b8f3d81
#
_cell.length_a   1.000
_cell.length_b   1.000
_cell.length_c   1.000
_cell.angle_alpha   90.00
_cell.angle_beta   90.00
_cell.angle_gamma   90.00
#
_symmetry.space_group_name_H-M   'P 1'
#
loop_
_entity.id
_entity.type
_entity.pdbx_description
1 polymer ?
#
loop_
_entity_poly.entity_id
_entity_poly.type
_entity_poly.pdbx_seq_one_letter_code
_entity_poly.pdbx_strand_id
1 'polypeptide(L)'
;MTKKIFWILSSVLFCACSEQKVSGEFFLRGQEVKIASANENLWPVFMSGDAMFANAEDGGCYFGKIIKNEWQKVESFPKNDGQEDLEFVHFAQGNNDELALLNMSMSVKTKSLIKIPHADNVAAIKDLSKWEKYDLKQLLGFIPLSLSLVDQSDSTILVAGQVANDIKRVFSLIDFKNQKLIPLDYWPEGGSPNDTAKFSHYVPNCTILGNGKGKMLYLNPWAKLSFIFNVEGTKVNIQNDLYSYTFTPERPTERLSCCVNSDRIYMLVRYSNIKGGKEINEFGDLFGNTIEVFNWDGVKQQVIHLDNYYKDIMLSGEGNTLYLLPGRSEDIIKPAIYSYDISNLEDNPMIDSVEIAKICKANAEKTLEKYGKKDFLKEGDMMVDFELFDYNDKPHHLNEFLNKGKYNIIEFSGMGCGACQMARPHLEKFYKQNRDKLEMITVSEDKLSEWKKKTLGEVSWHEWNDHKLAADIRKKYDVQAIPTFFVITPEGKIVKKYVGFSDQMFDEMKDIVSGKK
;
A
#
# COMPACT_ATOMS: atom_id res chain seq x y z
N MET A 1 43.26 -36.58 50.58
CA MET A 1 41.93 -36.13 50.16
C MET A 1 41.99 -34.69 49.66
N THR A 2 42.23 -34.51 48.40
CA THR A 2 42.36 -33.21 47.73
C THR A 2 41.18 -32.95 46.83
N LYS A 3 40.32 -31.99 47.20
CA LYS A 3 39.19 -31.54 46.40
C LYS A 3 39.68 -30.66 45.25
N LYS A 4 39.53 -31.12 44.02
CA LYS A 4 39.69 -30.31 42.82
C LYS A 4 38.43 -29.48 42.61
N ILE A 5 38.55 -28.16 42.65
CA ILE A 5 37.53 -27.20 42.30
C ILE A 5 37.67 -26.96 40.78
N PHE A 6 36.63 -27.36 40.04
CA PHE A 6 36.49 -27.04 38.61
C PHE A 6 35.88 -25.66 38.51
N TRP A 7 36.64 -24.72 37.93
CA TRP A 7 36.13 -23.44 37.47
C TRP A 7 35.58 -23.62 36.07
N ILE A 8 34.26 -23.49 35.92
CA ILE A 8 33.61 -23.36 34.63
C ILE A 8 33.67 -21.88 34.27
N LEU A 9 34.57 -21.50 33.37
CA LEU A 9 34.50 -20.22 32.69
C LEU A 9 33.30 -20.26 31.71
N SER A 10 32.19 -19.66 32.09
CA SER A 10 31.15 -19.30 31.14
C SER A 10 31.64 -18.09 30.34
N SER A 11 32.09 -18.33 29.13
CA SER A 11 32.32 -17.30 28.15
C SER A 11 30.96 -16.73 27.74
N VAL A 12 30.53 -15.64 28.38
CA VAL A 12 29.47 -14.79 27.91
C VAL A 12 30.00 -14.13 26.64
N LEU A 13 29.64 -14.68 25.49
CA LEU A 13 29.74 -13.98 24.23
C LEU A 13 28.81 -12.77 24.31
N PHE A 14 29.35 -11.63 24.66
CA PHE A 14 28.76 -10.35 24.31
C PHE A 14 28.78 -10.27 22.77
N CYS A 15 27.68 -10.57 22.13
CA CYS A 15 27.42 -10.01 20.80
C CYS A 15 27.36 -8.49 20.98
N ALA A 16 28.52 -7.85 20.90
CA ALA A 16 28.57 -6.44 20.62
C ALA A 16 27.95 -6.29 19.20
N CYS A 17 26.71 -5.84 19.13
CA CYS A 17 26.25 -5.15 17.94
C CYS A 17 27.20 -3.98 17.75
N SER A 18 28.23 -4.17 16.94
CA SER A 18 29.01 -3.05 16.45
C SER A 18 28.04 -2.18 15.68
N GLU A 19 27.74 -0.99 16.21
CA GLU A 19 27.10 0.05 15.42
C GLU A 19 27.96 0.18 14.16
N GLN A 20 27.41 -0.28 13.03
CA GLN A 20 28.08 -0.16 11.75
C GLN A 20 28.22 1.33 11.48
N LYS A 21 29.47 1.79 11.40
CA LYS A 21 29.78 3.20 11.17
C LYS A 21 29.22 3.57 9.80
N VAL A 22 28.18 4.38 9.80
CA VAL A 22 27.58 4.94 8.58
C VAL A 22 28.63 5.79 7.88
N SER A 23 28.76 5.68 6.57
CA SER A 23 29.79 6.42 5.82
C SER A 23 29.49 7.92 5.70
N GLY A 24 28.24 8.35 5.90
CA GLY A 24 27.85 9.76 5.91
C GLY A 24 26.38 9.98 6.24
N GLU A 25 26.10 11.16 6.77
CA GLU A 25 24.74 11.68 6.98
C GLU A 25 24.60 12.99 6.22
N PHE A 26 23.48 13.15 5.51
CA PHE A 26 23.23 14.24 4.57
C PHE A 26 21.86 14.84 4.80
N PHE A 27 21.70 16.12 4.45
CA PHE A 27 20.42 16.80 4.45
C PHE A 27 20.10 17.35 3.07
N LEU A 28 18.99 16.89 2.48
CA LEU A 28 18.56 17.32 1.15
C LEU A 28 17.30 18.19 1.19
N ARG A 29 17.24 19.14 0.26
CA ARG A 29 16.06 19.96 -0.02
C ARG A 29 15.45 19.54 -1.33
N GLY A 30 14.13 19.22 -1.29
CA GLY A 30 13.39 18.81 -2.46
C GLY A 30 12.91 19.96 -3.32
N GLN A 31 12.65 19.63 -4.56
CA GLN A 31 11.98 20.52 -5.51
C GLN A 31 10.65 19.89 -5.90
N GLU A 32 9.58 20.68 -5.84
CA GLU A 32 8.28 20.19 -6.29
C GLU A 32 8.30 19.97 -7.81
N VAL A 33 7.90 18.77 -8.24
CA VAL A 33 7.69 18.42 -9.64
C VAL A 33 6.31 18.91 -10.06
N LYS A 34 6.23 19.76 -11.07
CA LYS A 34 4.96 20.20 -11.61
C LYS A 34 4.24 19.06 -12.32
N ILE A 35 2.94 18.97 -12.16
CA ILE A 35 2.08 18.01 -12.88
C ILE A 35 1.32 18.81 -13.94
N ALA A 36 1.63 18.56 -15.23
CA ALA A 36 1.09 19.33 -16.34
C ALA A 36 -0.43 19.20 -16.53
N SER A 37 -1.01 18.08 -16.07
CA SER A 37 -2.47 17.83 -16.12
C SER A 37 -3.14 18.15 -14.78
N ALA A 38 -3.17 19.40 -14.40
CA ALA A 38 -3.71 19.85 -13.10
C ALA A 38 -5.18 19.47 -12.81
N ASN A 39 -5.92 19.01 -13.80
CA ASN A 39 -7.33 18.61 -13.67
C ASN A 39 -7.55 17.11 -13.50
N GLU A 40 -6.50 16.30 -13.59
CA GLU A 40 -6.60 14.85 -13.41
C GLU A 40 -5.87 14.45 -12.13
N ASN A 41 -6.55 13.79 -11.21
CA ASN A 41 -5.93 13.25 -10.00
C ASN A 41 -5.18 11.96 -10.36
N LEU A 42 -3.93 12.11 -10.81
CA LEU A 42 -3.05 11.02 -11.20
C LEU A 42 -2.04 10.74 -10.07
N TRP A 43 -2.10 9.54 -9.52
CA TRP A 43 -1.22 9.10 -8.44
C TRP A 43 -0.07 8.27 -9.02
N PRO A 44 1.17 8.78 -9.00
CA PRO A 44 2.33 8.00 -9.40
C PRO A 44 2.45 6.73 -8.53
N VAL A 45 2.74 5.61 -9.18
CA VAL A 45 2.82 4.30 -8.53
C VAL A 45 4.10 3.54 -8.86
N PHE A 46 4.75 3.87 -9.97
CA PHE A 46 5.94 3.14 -10.40
C PHE A 46 6.78 3.96 -11.40
N MET A 47 8.09 3.72 -11.39
CA MET A 47 9.02 4.23 -12.41
C MET A 47 9.76 3.09 -13.10
N SER A 48 9.90 3.20 -14.41
CA SER A 48 10.80 2.38 -15.22
C SER A 48 11.61 3.31 -16.12
N GLY A 49 12.91 3.35 -15.92
CA GLY A 49 13.75 4.38 -16.53
C GLY A 49 13.24 5.80 -16.22
N ASP A 50 12.99 6.59 -17.24
CA ASP A 50 12.41 7.92 -17.11
C ASP A 50 10.88 7.95 -17.18
N ALA A 51 10.26 6.81 -17.42
CA ALA A 51 8.81 6.69 -17.50
C ALA A 51 8.19 6.54 -16.11
N MET A 52 7.29 7.42 -15.74
CA MET A 52 6.52 7.37 -14.51
C MET A 52 5.08 6.95 -14.81
N PHE A 53 4.64 5.89 -14.16
CA PHE A 53 3.29 5.36 -14.27
C PHE A 53 2.43 5.89 -13.13
N ALA A 54 1.19 6.23 -13.44
CA ALA A 54 0.25 6.78 -12.48
C ALA A 54 -1.14 6.14 -12.64
N ASN A 55 -1.81 5.90 -11.54
CA ASN A 55 -3.20 5.50 -11.52
C ASN A 55 -4.10 6.74 -11.40
N ALA A 56 -5.21 6.74 -12.10
CA ALA A 56 -6.23 7.77 -11.99
C ALA A 56 -7.38 7.33 -11.06
N GLU A 57 -8.15 8.29 -10.58
CA GLU A 57 -9.33 8.01 -9.75
C GLU A 57 -10.39 7.19 -10.50
N ASP A 58 -10.44 7.29 -11.82
CA ASP A 58 -11.36 6.54 -12.67
C ASP A 58 -10.92 5.08 -12.94
N GLY A 59 -9.85 4.62 -12.27
CA GLY A 59 -9.26 3.29 -12.45
C GLY A 59 -8.36 3.16 -13.67
N GLY A 60 -8.15 4.24 -14.45
CA GLY A 60 -7.23 4.25 -15.58
C GLY A 60 -5.77 4.24 -15.14
N CYS A 61 -4.90 3.66 -15.96
CA CYS A 61 -3.47 3.75 -15.81
C CYS A 61 -2.91 4.68 -16.90
N TYR A 62 -1.97 5.53 -16.51
CA TYR A 62 -1.34 6.52 -17.37
C TYR A 62 0.16 6.44 -17.23
N PHE A 63 0.88 6.88 -18.25
CA PHE A 63 2.31 7.07 -18.12
C PHE A 63 2.74 8.43 -18.68
N GLY A 64 3.83 8.91 -18.15
CA GLY A 64 4.43 10.18 -18.54
C GLY A 64 5.90 10.20 -18.24
N LYS A 65 6.55 11.30 -18.63
CA LYS A 65 7.96 11.56 -18.33
C LYS A 65 8.10 12.81 -17.50
N ILE A 66 9.13 12.86 -16.66
CA ILE A 66 9.53 14.09 -15.99
C ILE A 66 10.57 14.79 -16.84
N ILE A 67 10.19 15.95 -17.40
CA ILE A 67 11.04 16.77 -18.25
C ILE A 67 11.14 18.15 -17.62
N LYS A 68 12.37 18.60 -17.33
CA LYS A 68 12.63 19.90 -16.69
C LYS A 68 11.81 20.11 -15.41
N ASN A 69 11.78 19.10 -14.56
CA ASN A 69 11.02 19.09 -13.31
C ASN A 69 9.50 19.27 -13.49
N GLU A 70 8.97 18.82 -14.62
CA GLU A 70 7.54 18.78 -14.91
C GLU A 70 7.16 17.38 -15.41
N TRP A 71 6.18 16.74 -14.75
CA TRP A 71 5.63 15.50 -15.24
C TRP A 71 4.62 15.77 -16.34
N GLN A 72 4.93 15.27 -17.51
CA GLN A 72 4.11 15.41 -18.70
C GLN A 72 3.47 14.06 -19.01
N LYS A 73 2.14 14.00 -18.94
CA LYS A 73 1.37 12.84 -19.39
C LYS A 73 1.62 12.64 -20.88
N VAL A 74 2.05 11.46 -21.25
CA VAL A 74 2.29 11.11 -22.65
C VAL A 74 1.10 10.36 -23.23
N GLU A 75 0.55 9.37 -22.49
CA GLU A 75 -0.54 8.54 -22.96
C GLU A 75 -1.32 7.93 -21.80
N SER A 76 -2.59 7.58 -22.06
CA SER A 76 -3.33 6.62 -21.25
C SER A 76 -3.08 5.21 -21.77
N PHE A 77 -2.96 4.22 -20.90
CA PHE A 77 -3.13 2.84 -21.33
C PHE A 77 -4.53 2.68 -21.88
N PRO A 78 -4.69 1.91 -22.98
CA PRO A 78 -5.97 1.83 -23.65
C PRO A 78 -7.05 1.37 -22.70
N LYS A 79 -8.08 2.19 -22.55
CA LYS A 79 -9.37 1.74 -22.05
C LYS A 79 -10.13 1.18 -23.24
N ASN A 80 -10.41 -0.11 -23.21
CA ASN A 80 -11.50 -0.73 -23.91
C ASN A 80 -11.62 -0.47 -25.44
N ASP A 81 -10.65 -0.93 -26.19
CA ASP A 81 -10.83 -1.17 -27.63
C ASP A 81 -11.24 -2.64 -27.94
N GLY A 82 -11.80 -3.35 -26.91
CA GLY A 82 -12.08 -4.78 -26.94
C GLY A 82 -10.95 -5.63 -26.38
N GLN A 83 -9.83 -5.01 -25.96
CA GLN A 83 -8.77 -5.62 -25.19
C GLN A 83 -9.02 -5.41 -23.69
N GLU A 84 -8.34 -6.17 -22.83
CA GLU A 84 -8.59 -6.17 -21.38
C GLU A 84 -8.39 -4.81 -20.74
N ASP A 85 -9.35 -4.38 -19.94
CA ASP A 85 -9.19 -3.22 -19.05
C ASP A 85 -8.03 -3.48 -18.08
N LEU A 86 -7.06 -2.57 -18.02
CA LEU A 86 -5.99 -2.62 -17.03
C LEU A 86 -6.50 -1.96 -15.75
N GLU A 87 -7.25 -2.70 -14.92
CA GLU A 87 -7.89 -2.13 -13.73
C GLU A 87 -7.02 -2.17 -12.47
N PHE A 88 -6.28 -3.27 -12.27
CA PHE A 88 -5.37 -3.45 -11.13
C PHE A 88 -4.04 -3.94 -11.65
N VAL A 89 -3.09 -3.04 -11.79
CA VAL A 89 -1.79 -3.36 -12.38
C VAL A 89 -0.73 -3.34 -11.29
N HIS A 90 -0.08 -4.49 -11.11
CA HIS A 90 1.18 -4.56 -10.39
C HIS A 90 2.31 -4.46 -11.38
N PHE A 91 3.28 -3.61 -11.09
CA PHE A 91 4.42 -3.35 -11.95
C PHE A 91 5.66 -4.03 -11.40
N ALA A 92 6.51 -4.53 -12.29
CA ALA A 92 7.89 -4.90 -11.97
C ALA A 92 8.82 -4.51 -13.10
N GLN A 93 9.99 -4.02 -12.75
CA GLN A 93 11.05 -3.80 -13.71
C GLN A 93 11.75 -5.11 -14.00
N GLY A 94 11.93 -5.43 -15.30
CA GLY A 94 12.71 -6.54 -15.77
C GLY A 94 14.14 -6.16 -16.10
N ASN A 95 14.88 -7.14 -16.61
CA ASN A 95 16.20 -6.91 -17.16
C ASN A 95 16.09 -6.12 -18.48
N ASN A 96 17.12 -5.31 -18.80
CA ASN A 96 17.21 -4.59 -20.06
C ASN A 96 16.00 -3.69 -20.38
N ASP A 97 15.57 -2.89 -19.40
CA ASP A 97 14.46 -1.92 -19.56
C ASP A 97 13.10 -2.57 -19.90
N GLU A 98 12.95 -3.84 -19.60
CA GLU A 98 11.68 -4.54 -19.70
C GLU A 98 10.76 -4.16 -18.54
N LEU A 99 9.48 -3.92 -18.84
CA LEU A 99 8.43 -3.73 -17.87
C LEU A 99 7.50 -4.94 -17.87
N ALA A 100 7.28 -5.52 -16.72
CA ALA A 100 6.25 -6.51 -16.51
C ALA A 100 5.03 -5.90 -15.81
N LEU A 101 3.87 -6.13 -16.38
CA LEU A 101 2.58 -5.73 -15.81
C LEU A 101 1.80 -6.99 -15.48
N LEU A 102 1.38 -7.12 -14.24
CA LEU A 102 0.41 -8.13 -13.88
C LEU A 102 -0.97 -7.47 -13.80
N ASN A 103 -1.78 -7.74 -14.81
CA ASN A 103 -3.16 -7.28 -14.86
C ASN A 103 -4.07 -8.26 -14.12
N MET A 104 -4.75 -7.77 -13.12
CA MET A 104 -5.69 -8.55 -12.32
C MET A 104 -7.00 -7.82 -12.21
N SER A 105 -7.84 -7.93 -13.22
CA SER A 105 -9.21 -7.48 -13.09
C SER A 105 -9.98 -8.42 -12.18
N MET A 106 -10.47 -7.90 -11.08
CA MET A 106 -11.35 -8.65 -10.17
C MET A 106 -12.75 -8.83 -10.79
N SER A 107 -13.15 -7.89 -11.64
CA SER A 107 -14.46 -7.88 -12.29
C SER A 107 -14.53 -8.81 -13.50
N VAL A 108 -13.43 -8.97 -14.25
CA VAL A 108 -13.42 -9.68 -15.54
C VAL A 108 -12.74 -11.01 -15.38
N LYS A 109 -12.62 -11.72 -14.41
CA LYS A 109 -12.02 -13.08 -14.29
C LYS A 109 -10.80 -13.35 -15.21
N THR A 110 -10.14 -12.28 -15.66
CA THR A 110 -8.97 -12.33 -16.50
C THR A 110 -7.76 -11.98 -15.66
N LYS A 111 -6.76 -12.85 -15.71
CA LYS A 111 -5.44 -12.61 -15.16
C LYS A 111 -4.45 -12.74 -16.29
N SER A 112 -3.69 -11.71 -16.54
CA SER A 112 -2.68 -11.75 -17.59
C SER A 112 -1.38 -11.14 -17.11
N LEU A 113 -0.26 -11.72 -17.52
CA LEU A 113 1.04 -11.09 -17.46
C LEU A 113 1.31 -10.45 -18.82
N ILE A 114 1.69 -9.20 -18.80
CA ILE A 114 2.08 -8.45 -19.99
C ILE A 114 3.53 -8.05 -19.81
N LYS A 115 4.36 -8.33 -20.80
CA LYS A 115 5.77 -7.91 -20.85
C LYS A 115 5.91 -6.90 -21.96
N ILE A 116 6.48 -5.74 -21.63
CA ILE A 116 6.72 -4.64 -22.56
C ILE A 116 8.24 -4.50 -22.68
N PRO A 117 8.84 -4.90 -23.80
CA PRO A 117 10.27 -4.70 -24.02
C PRO A 117 10.57 -3.22 -24.24
N HIS A 118 11.71 -2.76 -23.75
CA HIS A 118 12.18 -1.37 -23.90
C HIS A 118 11.18 -0.32 -23.41
N ALA A 119 10.63 -0.52 -22.21
CA ALA A 119 9.65 0.38 -21.59
C ALA A 119 10.23 1.77 -21.18
N ASP A 120 11.54 1.96 -21.32
CA ASP A 120 12.19 3.27 -21.30
C ASP A 120 11.77 4.14 -22.50
N ASN A 121 11.31 3.51 -23.58
CA ASN A 121 10.87 4.19 -24.80
C ASN A 121 9.34 4.27 -24.88
N VAL A 122 8.81 5.48 -24.83
CA VAL A 122 7.37 5.77 -24.98
C VAL A 122 6.77 5.13 -26.23
N ALA A 123 7.50 5.08 -27.35
CA ALA A 123 7.01 4.45 -28.58
C ALA A 123 6.81 2.94 -28.43
N ALA A 124 7.63 2.27 -27.63
CA ALA A 124 7.46 0.84 -27.32
C ALA A 124 6.23 0.58 -26.44
N ILE A 125 5.98 1.48 -25.49
CA ILE A 125 4.78 1.40 -24.64
C ILE A 125 3.50 1.60 -25.45
N LYS A 126 3.53 2.46 -26.46
CA LYS A 126 2.38 2.71 -27.36
C LYS A 126 2.11 1.59 -28.36
N ASP A 127 3.10 0.83 -28.69
CA ASP A 127 3.00 -0.22 -29.72
C ASP A 127 2.54 -1.54 -29.10
N LEU A 128 1.24 -1.69 -28.93
CA LEU A 128 0.62 -2.91 -28.36
C LEU A 128 0.99 -4.19 -29.12
N SER A 129 1.41 -4.08 -30.40
CA SER A 129 1.82 -5.25 -31.17
C SER A 129 3.13 -5.85 -30.70
N LYS A 130 3.91 -5.11 -29.92
CA LYS A 130 5.17 -5.56 -29.30
C LYS A 130 4.99 -6.10 -27.89
N TRP A 131 3.78 -6.02 -27.33
CA TRP A 131 3.51 -6.53 -26.01
C TRP A 131 3.38 -8.04 -26.04
N GLU A 132 4.17 -8.71 -25.23
CA GLU A 132 4.02 -10.14 -24.99
C GLU A 132 2.97 -10.36 -23.92
N LYS A 133 1.90 -11.07 -24.26
CA LYS A 133 0.79 -11.32 -23.34
C LYS A 133 0.65 -12.80 -23.02
N TYR A 134 0.60 -13.11 -21.75
CA TYR A 134 0.44 -14.46 -21.22
C TYR A 134 -0.86 -14.55 -20.41
N ASP A 135 -1.78 -15.42 -20.83
CA ASP A 135 -3.02 -15.68 -20.10
C ASP A 135 -2.73 -16.52 -18.85
N LEU A 136 -3.14 -16.05 -17.68
CA LEU A 136 -2.94 -16.71 -16.39
C LEU A 136 -4.24 -17.27 -15.81
N LYS A 137 -5.28 -17.47 -16.62
CA LYS A 137 -6.60 -17.95 -16.16
C LYS A 137 -6.55 -19.24 -15.35
N GLN A 138 -5.61 -20.12 -15.64
CA GLN A 138 -5.45 -21.38 -14.89
C GLN A 138 -4.96 -21.16 -13.46
N LEU A 139 -4.45 -19.96 -13.14
CA LEU A 139 -3.99 -19.57 -11.80
C LEU A 139 -5.07 -18.82 -11.00
N LEU A 140 -6.35 -19.07 -11.25
CA LEU A 140 -7.48 -18.36 -10.64
C LEU A 140 -7.51 -18.44 -9.10
N GLY A 141 -6.93 -19.46 -8.51
CA GLY A 141 -6.85 -19.64 -7.06
C GLY A 141 -5.74 -18.82 -6.37
N PHE A 142 -4.99 -18.01 -7.12
CA PHE A 142 -3.88 -17.22 -6.60
C PHE A 142 -4.16 -15.71 -6.72
N ILE A 143 -3.92 -14.98 -5.66
CA ILE A 143 -4.05 -13.52 -5.61
C ILE A 143 -2.68 -12.94 -5.32
N PRO A 144 -1.92 -12.46 -6.32
CA PRO A 144 -0.65 -11.79 -6.09
C PRO A 144 -0.88 -10.42 -5.47
N LEU A 145 0.00 -10.04 -4.57
CA LEU A 145 -0.02 -8.75 -3.86
C LEU A 145 1.23 -7.93 -4.13
N SER A 146 2.30 -8.56 -4.59
CA SER A 146 3.51 -7.93 -5.11
C SER A 146 4.21 -8.87 -6.08
N LEU A 147 4.96 -8.32 -7.01
CA LEU A 147 5.73 -9.12 -7.96
C LEU A 147 7.12 -8.52 -8.20
N SER A 148 8.06 -9.39 -8.55
CA SER A 148 9.38 -9.04 -9.05
C SER A 148 9.80 -10.03 -10.14
N LEU A 149 10.56 -9.57 -11.11
CA LEU A 149 11.14 -10.47 -12.09
C LEU A 149 12.36 -11.19 -11.50
N VAL A 150 12.45 -12.49 -11.72
CA VAL A 150 13.60 -13.31 -11.33
C VAL A 150 14.59 -13.32 -12.49
N ASP A 151 15.80 -12.86 -12.24
CA ASP A 151 16.81 -12.49 -13.23
C ASP A 151 17.28 -13.56 -14.20
N GLN A 152 16.93 -14.79 -14.05
CA GLN A 152 17.57 -15.86 -14.81
C GLN A 152 16.60 -16.73 -15.60
N SER A 153 15.34 -16.38 -15.63
CA SER A 153 14.34 -17.18 -16.30
C SER A 153 13.44 -16.33 -17.18
N ASP A 154 13.51 -16.53 -18.48
CA ASP A 154 12.61 -15.90 -19.46
C ASP A 154 11.14 -16.34 -19.32
N SER A 155 10.83 -17.16 -18.33
CA SER A 155 9.48 -17.72 -18.16
C SER A 155 8.93 -17.63 -16.75
N THR A 156 9.71 -17.11 -15.79
CA THR A 156 9.34 -17.18 -14.37
C THR A 156 9.35 -15.81 -13.72
N ILE A 157 8.30 -15.48 -12.97
CA ILE A 157 8.24 -14.31 -12.11
C ILE A 157 8.05 -14.73 -10.65
N LEU A 158 8.67 -14.00 -9.75
CA LEU A 158 8.45 -14.13 -8.31
C LEU A 158 7.27 -13.26 -7.88
N VAL A 159 6.37 -13.83 -7.11
CA VAL A 159 5.22 -13.12 -6.57
C VAL A 159 5.08 -13.39 -5.08
N ALA A 160 4.69 -12.37 -4.34
CA ALA A 160 4.15 -12.54 -3.00
C ALA A 160 2.64 -12.45 -3.07
N GLY A 161 1.93 -13.38 -2.45
CA GLY A 161 0.49 -13.39 -2.54
C GLY A 161 -0.15 -14.60 -1.87
N GLN A 162 -1.48 -14.64 -1.99
CA GLN A 162 -2.27 -15.71 -1.41
C GLN A 162 -2.44 -16.86 -2.40
N VAL A 163 -2.10 -18.05 -1.95
CA VAL A 163 -2.47 -19.31 -2.63
C VAL A 163 -3.78 -19.81 -2.03
N ALA A 164 -4.77 -20.14 -2.87
CA ALA A 164 -6.03 -20.66 -2.40
C ALA A 164 -5.82 -21.91 -1.54
N ASN A 165 -6.43 -21.93 -0.36
CA ASN A 165 -6.34 -22.99 0.63
C ASN A 165 -4.96 -23.26 1.24
N ASP A 166 -3.96 -22.40 0.99
CA ASP A 166 -2.64 -22.49 1.61
C ASP A 166 -2.19 -21.12 2.13
N ILE A 167 -2.52 -20.85 3.39
CA ILE A 167 -2.17 -19.59 4.06
C ILE A 167 -0.73 -19.57 4.60
N LYS A 168 0.00 -20.67 4.49
CA LYS A 168 1.40 -20.78 4.95
C LYS A 168 2.42 -20.53 3.85
N ARG A 169 2.05 -19.76 2.85
CA ARG A 169 2.92 -19.40 1.73
C ARG A 169 2.96 -17.89 1.57
N VAL A 170 4.17 -17.34 1.59
CA VAL A 170 4.37 -15.92 1.30
C VAL A 170 4.73 -15.74 -0.17
N PHE A 171 5.58 -16.62 -0.69
CA PHE A 171 6.13 -16.51 -2.03
C PHE A 171 5.74 -17.69 -2.93
N SER A 172 5.60 -17.38 -4.21
CA SER A 172 5.47 -18.37 -5.28
C SER A 172 6.19 -17.88 -6.53
N LEU A 173 6.61 -18.82 -7.38
CA LEU A 173 7.00 -18.53 -8.74
C LEU A 173 5.81 -18.80 -9.66
N ILE A 174 5.59 -17.93 -10.62
CA ILE A 174 4.68 -18.16 -11.73
C ILE A 174 5.53 -18.46 -12.98
N ASP A 175 5.52 -19.70 -13.43
CA ASP A 175 5.99 -20.05 -14.76
C ASP A 175 4.86 -19.72 -15.74
N PHE A 176 4.95 -18.54 -16.35
CA PHE A 176 3.88 -18.02 -17.17
C PHE A 176 3.81 -18.67 -18.57
N LYS A 177 4.90 -19.25 -19.06
CA LYS A 177 4.89 -20.02 -20.32
C LYS A 177 4.18 -21.36 -20.16
N ASN A 178 4.41 -22.04 -19.04
CA ASN A 178 3.79 -23.33 -18.73
C ASN A 178 2.52 -23.21 -17.87
N GLN A 179 2.12 -22.00 -17.51
CA GLN A 179 0.96 -21.68 -16.66
C GLN A 179 0.95 -22.45 -15.33
N LYS A 180 2.11 -22.51 -14.69
CA LYS A 180 2.31 -23.28 -13.47
C LYS A 180 2.64 -22.35 -12.30
N LEU A 181 1.92 -22.51 -11.20
CA LEU A 181 2.27 -21.93 -9.91
C LEU A 181 3.18 -22.88 -9.14
N ILE A 182 4.33 -22.39 -8.70
CA ILE A 182 5.32 -23.13 -7.92
C ILE A 182 5.45 -22.44 -6.56
N PRO A 183 4.81 -22.97 -5.51
CA PRO A 183 4.96 -22.43 -4.16
C PRO A 183 6.39 -22.56 -3.68
N LEU A 184 6.93 -21.51 -3.05
CA LEU A 184 8.25 -21.52 -2.43
C LEU A 184 8.14 -21.91 -0.95
N ASP A 185 9.17 -22.60 -0.48
CA ASP A 185 9.22 -23.07 0.89
C ASP A 185 9.76 -21.99 1.83
N TYR A 186 8.89 -21.05 2.17
CA TYR A 186 9.18 -19.99 3.12
C TYR A 186 7.93 -19.58 3.91
N TRP A 187 8.07 -19.63 5.22
CA TRP A 187 7.12 -19.09 6.18
C TRP A 187 7.87 -18.43 7.32
N PRO A 188 7.61 -17.16 7.66
CA PRO A 188 8.34 -16.48 8.73
C PRO A 188 8.25 -17.20 10.06
N GLU A 189 9.35 -17.30 10.77
CA GLU A 189 9.39 -17.86 12.14
C GLU A 189 8.84 -16.83 13.15
N GLY A 190 8.26 -17.33 14.25
CA GLY A 190 7.78 -16.50 15.35
C GLY A 190 6.45 -15.76 15.07
N GLY A 191 6.06 -14.91 16.00
CA GLY A 191 5.02 -13.92 15.84
C GLY A 191 3.62 -14.30 16.30
N SER A 192 2.66 -14.36 15.43
CA SER A 192 1.25 -14.49 15.76
C SER A 192 0.88 -15.84 16.38
N PRO A 193 -0.12 -15.89 17.28
CA PRO A 193 -0.62 -17.13 17.87
C PRO A 193 -1.30 -18.08 16.87
N ASN A 194 -1.66 -17.58 15.68
CA ASN A 194 -2.25 -18.41 14.64
C ASN A 194 -1.82 -17.98 13.23
N ASP A 195 -1.87 -18.92 12.29
CA ASP A 195 -1.39 -18.72 10.93
C ASP A 195 -2.22 -17.69 10.13
N THR A 196 -3.52 -17.57 10.40
CA THR A 196 -4.39 -16.58 9.73
C THR A 196 -3.99 -15.16 10.09
N ALA A 197 -3.78 -14.86 11.37
CA ALA A 197 -3.33 -13.55 11.82
C ALA A 197 -1.92 -13.26 11.30
N LYS A 198 -1.05 -14.26 11.26
CA LYS A 198 0.29 -14.17 10.71
C LYS A 198 0.25 -13.86 9.20
N PHE A 199 -0.60 -14.56 8.44
CA PHE A 199 -0.81 -14.30 7.02
C PHE A 199 -1.25 -12.87 6.77
N SER A 200 -2.26 -12.39 7.48
CA SER A 200 -2.79 -11.03 7.31
C SER A 200 -1.77 -9.93 7.61
N HIS A 201 -0.72 -10.24 8.35
CA HIS A 201 0.37 -9.32 8.61
C HIS A 201 1.49 -9.38 7.57
N TYR A 202 1.86 -10.57 7.13
CA TYR A 202 3.06 -10.75 6.31
C TYR A 202 2.80 -10.64 4.80
N VAL A 203 1.61 -10.98 4.34
CA VAL A 203 1.36 -11.06 2.90
C VAL A 203 0.80 -9.76 2.33
N PRO A 204 -0.25 -9.14 2.88
CA PRO A 204 -0.72 -7.86 2.39
C PRO A 204 0.32 -6.74 2.57
N ASN A 205 0.33 -5.79 1.64
CA ASN A 205 1.19 -4.60 1.66
C ASN A 205 2.70 -4.89 1.65
N CYS A 206 3.12 -6.06 1.18
CA CYS A 206 4.52 -6.33 0.94
C CYS A 206 4.99 -5.79 -0.42
N THR A 207 6.28 -5.51 -0.50
CA THR A 207 6.97 -5.12 -1.72
C THR A 207 8.15 -6.05 -1.94
N ILE A 208 8.34 -6.53 -3.18
CA ILE A 208 9.50 -7.30 -3.59
C ILE A 208 10.22 -6.50 -4.68
N LEU A 209 11.51 -6.28 -4.52
CA LEU A 209 12.35 -5.60 -5.50
C LEU A 209 13.62 -6.41 -5.75
N GLY A 210 14.03 -6.53 -7.01
CA GLY A 210 15.25 -7.22 -7.42
C GLY A 210 16.39 -6.27 -7.78
N ASN A 211 17.64 -6.73 -7.64
CA ASN A 211 18.82 -5.97 -8.06
C ASN A 211 19.28 -6.24 -9.49
N GLY A 212 18.55 -7.04 -10.24
CA GLY A 212 19.00 -7.51 -11.55
C GLY A 212 20.20 -8.49 -11.53
N LYS A 213 20.61 -8.98 -10.35
CA LYS A 213 21.77 -9.86 -10.16
C LYS A 213 21.47 -11.07 -9.25
N GLY A 214 20.17 -11.42 -9.12
CA GLY A 214 19.71 -12.60 -8.35
C GLY A 214 19.45 -12.34 -6.86
N LYS A 215 19.70 -11.15 -6.35
CA LYS A 215 19.30 -10.77 -4.99
C LYS A 215 17.99 -10.00 -5.02
N MET A 216 17.15 -10.25 -4.04
CA MET A 216 15.84 -9.62 -3.87
C MET A 216 15.68 -9.05 -2.46
N LEU A 217 14.97 -7.95 -2.37
CA LEU A 217 14.52 -7.34 -1.12
C LEU A 217 13.05 -7.67 -0.92
N TYR A 218 12.70 -8.13 0.27
CA TYR A 218 11.34 -8.15 0.75
C TYR A 218 11.16 -7.04 1.79
N LEU A 219 10.15 -6.24 1.63
CA LEU A 219 9.73 -5.22 2.60
C LEU A 219 8.26 -5.37 2.92
N ASN A 220 7.92 -5.48 4.19
CA ASN A 220 6.56 -5.36 4.68
C ASN A 220 6.50 -4.32 5.79
N PRO A 221 5.97 -3.12 5.51
CA PRO A 221 5.90 -2.03 6.49
C PRO A 221 5.05 -2.35 7.71
N TRP A 222 4.02 -3.16 7.52
CA TRP A 222 3.06 -3.52 8.58
C TRP A 222 3.65 -4.54 9.55
N ALA A 223 4.51 -5.39 9.02
CA ALA A 223 5.12 -6.44 9.79
C ALA A 223 6.50 -6.08 10.34
N LYS A 224 7.04 -4.87 10.17
CA LYS A 224 8.45 -4.53 10.45
C LYS A 224 9.43 -5.57 9.91
N LEU A 225 9.14 -6.15 8.79
CA LEU A 225 9.95 -7.21 8.22
C LEU A 225 10.59 -6.73 6.95
N SER A 226 11.92 -6.76 6.89
CA SER A 226 12.63 -6.59 5.64
C SER A 226 13.93 -7.40 5.64
N PHE A 227 14.15 -8.10 4.56
CA PHE A 227 15.31 -8.95 4.40
C PHE A 227 15.74 -9.07 2.94
N ILE A 228 17.02 -9.34 2.74
CA ILE A 228 17.60 -9.65 1.44
C ILE A 228 17.64 -11.16 1.29
N PHE A 229 17.21 -11.67 0.15
CA PHE A 229 17.15 -13.09 -0.13
C PHE A 229 17.46 -13.41 -1.59
N ASN A 230 17.72 -14.66 -1.88
CA ASN A 230 17.69 -15.22 -3.22
C ASN A 230 16.80 -16.46 -3.27
N VAL A 231 16.47 -16.91 -4.47
CA VAL A 231 15.69 -18.12 -4.69
C VAL A 231 16.54 -19.12 -5.46
N GLU A 232 16.66 -20.34 -4.92
CA GLU A 232 17.34 -21.46 -5.54
C GLU A 232 16.38 -22.66 -5.65
N GLY A 233 15.93 -22.95 -6.85
CA GLY A 233 14.86 -23.93 -7.06
C GLY A 233 13.57 -23.48 -6.39
N THR A 234 13.15 -24.18 -5.32
CA THR A 234 11.97 -23.82 -4.51
C THR A 234 12.33 -23.23 -3.14
N LYS A 235 13.62 -23.07 -2.85
CA LYS A 235 14.08 -22.56 -1.56
C LYS A 235 14.28 -21.07 -1.59
N VAL A 236 13.81 -20.39 -0.55
CA VAL A 236 14.12 -19.00 -0.24
C VAL A 236 15.29 -18.99 0.73
N ASN A 237 16.42 -18.44 0.32
CA ASN A 237 17.62 -18.33 1.14
C ASN A 237 17.76 -16.89 1.62
N ILE A 238 17.44 -16.64 2.88
CA ILE A 238 17.64 -15.33 3.50
C ILE A 238 19.14 -15.13 3.70
N GLN A 239 19.65 -14.04 3.15
CA GLN A 239 21.07 -13.67 3.24
C GLN A 239 21.32 -12.70 4.36
N ASN A 240 20.48 -11.70 4.49
CA ASN A 240 20.58 -10.65 5.50
C ASN A 240 19.21 -10.17 5.94
N ASP A 241 18.98 -10.21 7.25
CA ASP A 241 17.87 -9.52 7.88
C ASP A 241 18.25 -8.06 8.04
N LEU A 242 17.59 -7.18 7.28
CA LEU A 242 17.76 -5.74 7.48
C LEU A 242 17.05 -5.30 8.75
N TYR A 243 15.92 -5.96 9.02
CA TYR A 243 15.14 -5.78 10.23
C TYR A 243 14.41 -7.06 10.55
N SER A 244 14.86 -7.75 11.57
CA SER A 244 14.12 -8.84 12.20
C SER A 244 13.37 -8.29 13.41
N TYR A 245 12.15 -8.76 13.62
CA TYR A 245 11.42 -8.36 14.80
C TYR A 245 10.51 -9.48 15.31
N THR A 246 10.08 -9.32 16.55
CA THR A 246 9.04 -10.15 17.13
C THR A 246 7.69 -9.55 16.75
N PHE A 247 6.80 -10.35 16.20
CA PHE A 247 5.45 -9.92 15.90
C PHE A 247 4.78 -9.31 17.12
N THR A 248 4.27 -8.10 16.97
CA THR A 248 3.38 -7.47 17.94
C THR A 248 2.08 -7.11 17.24
N PRO A 249 0.92 -7.22 17.89
CA PRO A 249 -0.34 -6.78 17.31
C PRO A 249 -0.39 -5.25 17.09
N GLU A 250 0.51 -4.52 17.72
CA GLU A 250 0.65 -3.08 17.54
C GLU A 250 1.32 -2.81 16.19
N ARG A 251 0.73 -1.94 15.39
CA ARG A 251 1.23 -1.61 14.05
C ARG A 251 2.57 -0.88 14.15
N PRO A 252 3.63 -1.48 13.69
CA PRO A 252 4.90 -0.80 13.63
C PRO A 252 4.98 0.04 12.36
N THR A 253 5.26 1.29 12.51
CA THR A 253 5.16 2.29 11.44
C THR A 253 6.50 2.86 11.01
N GLU A 254 7.59 2.15 11.25
CA GLU A 254 8.92 2.71 11.07
C GLU A 254 9.45 2.70 9.64
N ARG A 255 8.92 1.85 8.75
CA ARG A 255 9.33 1.76 7.34
C ARG A 255 8.15 1.83 6.43
N LEU A 256 8.26 2.67 5.44
CA LEU A 256 7.11 3.05 4.62
C LEU A 256 7.21 2.49 3.21
N SER A 257 8.34 2.69 2.54
CA SER A 257 8.52 2.35 1.15
C SER A 257 10.00 2.20 0.82
N CYS A 258 10.31 1.59 -0.32
CA CYS A 258 11.68 1.45 -0.79
C CYS A 258 11.76 1.48 -2.31
N CYS A 259 12.93 1.87 -2.82
CA CYS A 259 13.33 1.68 -4.20
C CYS A 259 14.77 1.18 -4.26
N VAL A 260 15.15 0.58 -5.37
CA VAL A 260 16.45 -0.06 -5.52
C VAL A 260 17.06 0.20 -6.88
N ASN A 261 18.38 0.05 -6.97
CA ASN A 261 19.09 -0.20 -8.21
C ASN A 261 20.01 -1.41 -8.05
N SER A 262 20.86 -1.69 -9.03
CA SER A 262 21.78 -2.82 -9.00
C SER A 262 22.73 -2.86 -7.80
N ASP A 263 22.97 -1.72 -7.16
CA ASP A 263 24.04 -1.57 -6.15
C ASP A 263 23.52 -1.13 -4.78
N ARG A 264 22.35 -0.48 -4.72
CA ARG A 264 21.83 0.15 -3.50
C ARG A 264 20.35 -0.10 -3.27
N ILE A 265 19.98 -0.09 -2.01
CA ILE A 265 18.61 -0.12 -1.50
C ILE A 265 18.38 1.22 -0.79
N TYR A 266 17.39 1.98 -1.20
CA TYR A 266 16.94 3.23 -0.58
C TYR A 266 15.64 2.94 0.17
N MET A 267 15.68 3.06 1.48
CA MET A 267 14.56 2.72 2.36
C MET A 267 14.04 3.95 3.07
N LEU A 268 12.85 4.39 2.73
CA LEU A 268 12.19 5.49 3.42
C LEU A 268 11.71 5.01 4.79
N VAL A 269 12.18 5.66 5.84
CA VAL A 269 11.90 5.30 7.22
C VAL A 269 11.31 6.47 8.00
N ARG A 270 10.52 6.12 9.01
CA ARG A 270 10.07 7.03 10.05
C ARG A 270 10.73 6.63 11.35
N TYR A 271 11.37 7.57 12.00
CA TYR A 271 11.82 7.40 13.37
C TYR A 271 10.73 7.91 14.31
N SER A 272 10.05 7.00 15.02
CA SER A 272 9.12 7.39 16.06
C SER A 272 9.89 7.91 17.28
N ASN A 273 9.86 9.21 17.52
CA ASN A 273 10.34 9.79 18.76
C ASN A 273 9.29 9.58 19.86
N ILE A 274 9.25 8.38 20.43
CA ILE A 274 8.42 8.11 21.60
C ILE A 274 9.15 8.65 22.84
N LYS A 275 8.83 9.85 23.27
CA LYS A 275 9.19 10.35 24.59
C LYS A 275 7.97 10.24 25.50
N GLY A 276 8.04 9.33 26.49
CA GLY A 276 7.03 9.23 27.55
C GLY A 276 5.66 8.70 27.13
N GLY A 277 5.60 7.82 26.11
CA GLY A 277 4.35 7.20 25.69
C GLY A 277 3.41 8.07 24.87
N LYS A 278 3.83 9.27 24.47
CA LYS A 278 3.13 10.14 23.52
C LYS A 278 3.97 10.33 22.26
N GLU A 279 3.40 10.02 21.14
CA GLU A 279 3.97 10.34 19.84
C GLU A 279 4.02 11.85 19.63
N ILE A 280 5.19 12.36 19.21
CA ILE A 280 5.41 13.81 19.05
C ILE A 280 5.19 14.22 17.57
N ASN A 281 4.68 13.36 16.74
CA ASN A 281 4.50 13.66 15.33
C ASN A 281 3.08 14.14 15.06
N GLU A 282 2.90 15.45 14.90
CA GLU A 282 1.61 16.06 14.56
C GLU A 282 1.09 15.67 13.17
N PHE A 283 1.93 15.03 12.33
CA PHE A 283 1.61 14.62 10.97
C PHE A 283 1.26 13.14 10.83
N GLY A 284 0.84 12.52 11.93
CA GLY A 284 0.26 11.17 11.93
C GLY A 284 1.26 10.05 11.63
N ASP A 285 0.81 8.84 11.86
CA ASP A 285 1.59 7.60 11.86
C ASP A 285 2.05 7.09 10.48
N LEU A 286 2.01 7.90 9.43
CA LEU A 286 2.10 7.40 8.06
C LEU A 286 3.26 7.95 7.24
N PHE A 287 4.03 8.94 7.73
CA PHE A 287 5.02 9.64 6.90
C PHE A 287 6.43 9.59 7.49
N GLY A 288 7.45 9.46 6.63
CA GLY A 288 8.87 9.49 6.97
C GLY A 288 9.61 10.63 6.31
N ASN A 289 10.71 11.07 6.95
CA ASN A 289 11.58 12.11 6.43
C ASN A 289 13.05 11.68 6.38
N THR A 290 13.31 10.39 6.47
CA THR A 290 14.67 9.85 6.46
C THR A 290 14.77 8.67 5.52
N ILE A 291 15.86 8.60 4.77
CA ILE A 291 16.18 7.49 3.88
C ILE A 291 17.43 6.81 4.41
N GLU A 292 17.33 5.54 4.72
CA GLU A 292 18.48 4.69 4.98
C GLU A 292 18.92 4.02 3.68
N VAL A 293 20.19 4.11 3.35
CA VAL A 293 20.78 3.55 2.14
C VAL A 293 21.63 2.35 2.51
N PHE A 294 21.31 1.19 1.95
CA PHE A 294 22.06 -0.05 2.16
C PHE A 294 22.66 -0.55 0.85
N ASN A 295 23.74 -1.31 0.94
CA ASN A 295 24.18 -2.16 -0.14
C ASN A 295 23.40 -3.51 -0.11
N TRP A 296 23.59 -4.32 -1.14
CA TRP A 296 22.95 -5.63 -1.23
C TRP A 296 23.57 -6.73 -0.33
N ASP A 297 24.55 -6.35 0.50
CA ASP A 297 25.04 -7.19 1.59
C ASP A 297 24.43 -6.77 2.94
N GLY A 298 23.40 -5.91 2.92
CA GLY A 298 22.68 -5.46 4.11
C GLY A 298 23.44 -4.46 4.98
N VAL A 299 24.54 -3.91 4.47
CA VAL A 299 25.34 -2.93 5.20
C VAL A 299 24.81 -1.53 4.94
N LYS A 300 24.41 -0.84 5.99
CA LYS A 300 23.98 0.56 5.92
C LYS A 300 25.17 1.44 5.52
N GLN A 301 25.02 2.15 4.42
CA GLN A 301 26.06 3.00 3.83
C GLN A 301 25.87 4.46 4.23
N GLN A 302 24.67 4.97 4.10
CA GLN A 302 24.36 6.39 4.23
C GLN A 302 22.99 6.59 4.88
N VAL A 303 22.80 7.77 5.45
CA VAL A 303 21.51 8.27 5.91
C VAL A 303 21.25 9.63 5.27
N ILE A 304 20.08 9.81 4.67
CA ILE A 304 19.67 11.05 4.03
C ILE A 304 18.45 11.58 4.76
N HIS A 305 18.54 12.76 5.32
CA HIS A 305 17.44 13.47 5.94
C HIS A 305 16.80 14.40 4.91
N LEU A 306 15.48 14.44 4.89
CA LEU A 306 14.68 15.20 3.94
C LEU A 306 14.06 16.42 4.61
N ASP A 307 13.74 17.41 3.82
CA ASP A 307 13.12 18.66 4.27
C ASP A 307 11.57 18.59 4.36
N ASN A 308 10.96 17.42 4.14
CA ASN A 308 9.53 17.19 4.25
C ASN A 308 9.23 15.72 4.56
N TYR A 309 7.95 15.38 4.79
CA TYR A 309 7.49 14.03 5.12
C TYR A 309 6.84 13.35 3.92
N TYR A 310 7.15 12.06 3.71
CA TYR A 310 6.74 11.29 2.56
C TYR A 310 6.28 9.88 2.94
N LYS A 311 5.48 9.27 2.08
CA LYS A 311 4.99 7.91 2.22
C LYS A 311 5.64 6.95 1.23
N ASP A 312 5.90 7.42 0.01
CA ASP A 312 6.45 6.60 -1.05
C ASP A 312 7.70 7.22 -1.67
N ILE A 313 8.57 6.34 -2.17
CA ILE A 313 9.85 6.70 -2.79
C ILE A 313 10.03 5.92 -4.09
N MET A 314 10.51 6.62 -5.11
CA MET A 314 10.90 6.04 -6.40
C MET A 314 12.26 6.57 -6.82
N LEU A 315 12.96 5.81 -7.65
CA LEU A 315 14.29 6.17 -8.16
C LEU A 315 14.23 6.39 -9.67
N SER A 316 14.89 7.44 -10.17
CA SER A 316 15.06 7.66 -11.62
C SER A 316 15.86 6.51 -12.26
N GLY A 317 15.67 6.32 -13.56
CA GLY A 317 16.40 5.29 -14.31
C GLY A 317 17.91 5.48 -14.28
N GLU A 318 18.38 6.72 -14.26
CA GLU A 318 19.80 7.05 -14.09
C GLU A 318 20.34 6.80 -12.67
N GLY A 319 19.45 6.60 -11.68
CA GLY A 319 19.80 6.35 -10.29
C GLY A 319 20.37 7.57 -9.53
N ASN A 320 20.19 8.77 -10.08
CA ASN A 320 20.71 10.04 -9.54
C ASN A 320 19.64 10.93 -8.89
N THR A 321 18.37 10.61 -9.04
CA THR A 321 17.25 11.39 -8.51
C THR A 321 16.24 10.50 -7.81
N LEU A 322 15.89 10.87 -6.59
CA LEU A 322 14.77 10.26 -5.87
C LEU A 322 13.51 11.10 -6.07
N TYR A 323 12.42 10.44 -6.36
CA TYR A 323 11.09 11.04 -6.40
C TYR A 323 10.30 10.57 -5.19
N LEU A 324 9.84 11.51 -4.39
CA LEU A 324 9.11 11.25 -3.16
C LEU A 324 7.70 11.80 -3.24
N LEU A 325 6.77 11.02 -2.70
CA LEU A 325 5.36 11.34 -2.70
C LEU A 325 4.84 11.38 -1.27
N PRO A 326 4.13 12.44 -0.88
CA PRO A 326 3.41 12.45 0.39
C PRO A 326 2.33 11.36 0.45
N GLY A 327 2.03 10.73 -0.69
CA GLY A 327 1.07 9.65 -0.77
C GLY A 327 -0.37 10.11 -0.60
N ARG A 328 -1.29 9.23 -0.98
CA ARG A 328 -2.71 9.42 -0.68
C ARG A 328 -2.96 9.06 0.78
N SER A 329 -3.42 10.02 1.56
CA SER A 329 -3.71 9.85 2.98
C SER A 329 -5.04 10.53 3.33
N GLU A 330 -5.47 10.37 4.57
CA GLU A 330 -6.64 11.10 5.06
C GLU A 330 -6.48 12.64 4.93
N ASP A 331 -5.24 13.13 4.90
CA ASP A 331 -4.95 14.56 4.86
C ASP A 331 -4.53 15.08 3.49
N ILE A 332 -3.93 14.23 2.63
CA ILE A 332 -3.46 14.61 1.29
C ILE A 332 -4.25 13.87 0.22
N ILE A 333 -5.02 14.60 -0.54
CA ILE A 333 -5.98 14.08 -1.51
C ILE A 333 -5.62 14.36 -2.96
N LYS A 334 -4.64 15.23 -3.19
CA LYS A 334 -4.15 15.52 -4.53
C LYS A 334 -2.74 15.00 -4.71
N PRO A 335 -2.39 14.50 -5.90
CA PRO A 335 -1.05 14.03 -6.15
C PRO A 335 -0.04 15.17 -6.06
N ALA A 336 1.09 14.87 -5.41
CA ALA A 336 2.24 15.75 -5.33
C ALA A 336 3.51 14.90 -5.49
N ILE A 337 4.51 15.43 -6.14
CA ILE A 337 5.79 14.76 -6.37
C ILE A 337 6.89 15.75 -6.01
N TYR A 338 7.92 15.27 -5.34
CA TYR A 338 9.11 16.05 -5.02
C TYR A 338 10.35 15.30 -5.50
N SER A 339 11.26 16.00 -6.16
CA SER A 339 12.53 15.45 -6.65
C SER A 339 13.68 15.85 -5.74
N TYR A 340 14.59 14.92 -5.52
CA TYR A 340 15.82 15.08 -4.73
C TYR A 340 17.01 14.57 -5.53
N ASP A 341 17.94 15.45 -5.82
CA ASP A 341 19.20 15.09 -6.49
C ASP A 341 20.11 14.39 -5.47
N ILE A 342 20.52 13.17 -5.77
CA ILE A 342 21.45 12.36 -4.97
C ILE A 342 22.80 12.12 -5.65
N SER A 343 23.08 12.82 -6.75
CA SER A 343 24.33 12.65 -7.51
C SER A 343 25.56 13.11 -6.72
N ASN A 344 25.43 14.15 -5.89
CA ASN A 344 26.51 14.77 -5.13
C ASN A 344 26.11 14.98 -3.65
N LEU A 345 25.96 13.89 -2.90
CA LEU A 345 25.56 13.97 -1.49
C LEU A 345 26.54 14.74 -0.62
N GLU A 346 27.83 14.67 -0.92
CA GLU A 346 28.89 15.34 -0.16
C GLU A 346 28.76 16.88 -0.14
N ASP A 347 28.06 17.44 -1.12
CA ASP A 347 27.76 18.88 -1.17
C ASP A 347 26.62 19.29 -0.21
N ASN A 348 25.97 18.30 0.42
CA ASN A 348 24.78 18.47 1.27
C ASN A 348 25.01 17.91 2.68
N PRO A 349 25.94 18.47 3.47
CA PRO A 349 26.26 17.95 4.79
C PRO A 349 25.05 18.04 5.73
N MET A 350 25.02 17.14 6.72
CA MET A 350 24.02 17.13 7.77
C MET A 350 23.97 18.48 8.50
N ILE A 351 22.76 18.96 8.77
CA ILE A 351 22.48 20.13 9.60
C ILE A 351 21.88 19.71 10.95
N ASP A 352 21.69 20.65 11.85
CA ASP A 352 21.14 20.38 13.18
C ASP A 352 19.74 19.72 13.08
N SER A 353 19.52 18.68 13.86
CA SER A 353 18.27 17.90 13.82
C SER A 353 17.04 18.68 14.23
N VAL A 354 17.18 19.67 15.12
CA VAL A 354 16.07 20.57 15.53
C VAL A 354 15.69 21.49 14.38
N GLU A 355 16.69 21.93 13.62
CA GLU A 355 16.47 22.74 12.43
C GLU A 355 15.77 21.93 11.33
N ILE A 356 16.17 20.68 11.10
CA ILE A 356 15.46 19.76 10.18
C ILE A 356 13.99 19.64 10.59
N ALA A 357 13.71 19.40 11.86
CA ALA A 357 12.34 19.24 12.34
C ALA A 357 11.48 20.50 12.08
N LYS A 358 12.04 21.70 12.27
CA LYS A 358 11.35 22.96 11.95
C LYS A 358 11.06 23.11 10.46
N ILE A 359 12.04 22.80 9.62
CA ILE A 359 11.89 22.85 8.16
C ILE A 359 10.82 21.87 7.69
N CYS A 360 10.88 20.61 8.15
CA CYS A 360 9.91 19.59 7.83
C CYS A 360 8.49 20.03 8.21
N LYS A 361 8.30 20.55 9.42
CA LYS A 361 6.99 21.05 9.87
C LYS A 361 6.46 22.14 8.94
N ALA A 362 7.26 23.15 8.66
CA ALA A 362 6.86 24.26 7.81
C ALA A 362 6.53 23.83 6.36
N ASN A 363 7.28 22.87 5.81
CA ASN A 363 7.03 22.35 4.47
C ASN A 363 5.81 21.43 4.43
N ALA A 364 5.58 20.62 5.46
CA ALA A 364 4.39 19.79 5.59
C ALA A 364 3.11 20.65 5.70
N GLU A 365 3.14 21.71 6.49
CA GLU A 365 2.02 22.68 6.56
C GLU A 365 1.69 23.27 5.18
N LYS A 366 2.71 23.70 4.40
CA LYS A 366 2.52 24.17 3.03
C LYS A 366 1.96 23.08 2.09
N THR A 367 2.42 21.84 2.25
CA THR A 367 1.92 20.71 1.46
C THR A 367 0.45 20.45 1.75
N LEU A 368 0.05 20.46 3.03
CA LEU A 368 -1.34 20.32 3.44
C LEU A 368 -2.21 21.49 2.95
N GLU A 369 -1.71 22.73 3.01
CA GLU A 369 -2.41 23.89 2.49
C GLU A 369 -2.70 23.77 1.00
N LYS A 370 -1.73 23.26 0.22
CA LYS A 370 -1.83 23.16 -1.25
C LYS A 370 -2.59 21.92 -1.72
N TYR A 371 -2.34 20.77 -1.11
CA TYR A 371 -2.78 19.44 -1.56
C TYR A 371 -3.69 18.74 -0.57
N GLY A 372 -3.87 19.32 0.61
CA GLY A 372 -4.65 18.74 1.68
C GLY A 372 -6.15 18.89 1.48
N LYS A 373 -6.81 18.23 2.35
CA LYS A 373 -8.24 18.26 2.53
C LYS A 373 -8.74 19.67 2.78
N LYS A 374 -9.78 20.07 2.08
CA LYS A 374 -10.43 21.36 2.38
C LYS A 374 -11.86 21.22 2.91
N ASP A 375 -12.61 20.23 2.58
CA ASP A 375 -14.04 20.15 2.94
C ASP A 375 -14.55 18.70 3.08
N PHE A 376 -13.81 17.84 3.78
CA PHE A 376 -14.23 16.47 4.02
C PHE A 376 -14.84 16.30 5.41
N LEU A 377 -15.76 15.36 5.50
CA LEU A 377 -16.41 15.02 6.74
C LEU A 377 -15.45 14.30 7.70
N LYS A 378 -15.39 14.77 8.93
CA LYS A 378 -14.58 14.21 10.03
C LYS A 378 -15.46 13.91 11.24
N GLU A 379 -14.88 13.24 12.22
CA GLU A 379 -15.52 13.01 13.50
C GLU A 379 -15.94 14.34 14.13
N GLY A 380 -17.19 14.43 14.53
CA GLY A 380 -17.81 15.65 15.05
C GLY A 380 -18.66 16.42 14.05
N ASP A 381 -18.49 16.21 12.75
CA ASP A 381 -19.30 16.87 11.73
C ASP A 381 -20.68 16.23 11.59
N MET A 382 -21.61 16.98 11.00
CA MET A 382 -22.90 16.43 10.59
C MET A 382 -22.71 15.67 9.27
N MET A 383 -23.32 14.49 9.17
CA MET A 383 -23.35 13.74 7.91
C MET A 383 -23.97 14.58 6.80
N VAL A 384 -23.57 14.32 5.59
CA VAL A 384 -24.19 14.89 4.39
C VAL A 384 -25.05 13.83 3.75
N ASP A 385 -26.29 14.19 3.47
CA ASP A 385 -27.23 13.32 2.77
C ASP A 385 -26.86 13.15 1.30
N PHE A 386 -27.14 11.97 0.77
CA PHE A 386 -26.97 11.65 -0.65
C PHE A 386 -27.97 10.57 -1.09
N GLU A 387 -28.25 10.56 -2.39
CA GLU A 387 -29.14 9.59 -3.01
C GLU A 387 -28.36 8.36 -3.48
N LEU A 388 -28.85 7.18 -3.11
CA LEU A 388 -28.38 5.87 -3.52
C LEU A 388 -29.54 5.05 -4.10
N PHE A 389 -29.25 3.91 -4.71
CA PHE A 389 -30.26 3.09 -5.38
C PHE A 389 -30.24 1.65 -4.85
N ASP A 390 -31.41 1.09 -4.57
CA ASP A 390 -31.57 -0.32 -4.24
C ASP A 390 -31.51 -1.23 -5.49
N TYR A 391 -31.67 -2.53 -5.29
CA TYR A 391 -31.67 -3.53 -6.37
C TYR A 391 -32.76 -3.32 -7.43
N ASN A 392 -33.78 -2.58 -7.10
CA ASN A 392 -34.91 -2.27 -7.99
C ASN A 392 -34.78 -0.89 -8.62
N ASP A 393 -33.60 -0.25 -8.53
CA ASP A 393 -33.35 1.13 -8.97
C ASP A 393 -34.22 2.18 -8.26
N LYS A 394 -34.74 1.85 -7.08
CA LYS A 394 -35.50 2.80 -6.28
C LYS A 394 -34.50 3.70 -5.54
N PRO A 395 -34.67 5.03 -5.63
CA PRO A 395 -33.82 5.97 -4.89
C PRO A 395 -34.12 5.93 -3.38
N HIS A 396 -33.05 6.09 -2.60
CA HIS A 396 -33.06 6.18 -1.15
C HIS A 396 -32.10 7.27 -0.70
N HIS A 397 -32.38 7.86 0.44
CA HIS A 397 -31.57 8.88 1.07
C HIS A 397 -31.08 8.43 2.45
N LEU A 398 -29.85 8.79 2.81
CA LEU A 398 -29.33 8.45 4.14
C LEU A 398 -30.18 9.06 5.27
N ASN A 399 -30.72 10.24 5.05
CA ASN A 399 -31.54 10.93 6.04
C ASN A 399 -32.86 10.20 6.37
N GLU A 400 -33.28 9.21 5.55
CA GLU A 400 -34.45 8.36 5.84
C GLU A 400 -34.33 7.62 7.18
N PHE A 401 -33.10 7.43 7.66
CA PHE A 401 -32.82 6.69 8.89
C PHE A 401 -32.52 7.59 10.09
N LEU A 402 -32.36 8.89 9.88
CA LEU A 402 -32.10 9.83 10.97
C LEU A 402 -33.33 10.05 11.85
N ASN A 403 -33.07 10.49 13.09
CA ASN A 403 -34.08 10.86 14.08
C ASN A 403 -35.07 9.73 14.46
N LYS A 404 -34.66 8.48 14.23
CA LYS A 404 -35.43 7.28 14.62
C LYS A 404 -34.98 6.68 15.95
N GLY A 405 -34.16 7.40 16.71
CA GLY A 405 -33.64 6.97 18.00
C GLY A 405 -32.56 5.88 17.92
N LYS A 406 -32.08 5.56 16.71
CA LYS A 406 -31.03 4.56 16.47
C LYS A 406 -29.77 5.21 15.92
N TYR A 407 -28.62 4.64 16.25
CA TYR A 407 -27.38 4.94 15.56
C TYR A 407 -27.46 4.45 14.10
N ASN A 408 -26.69 5.07 13.22
CA ASN A 408 -26.56 4.63 11.84
C ASN A 408 -25.11 4.23 11.56
N ILE A 409 -24.91 3.10 10.92
CA ILE A 409 -23.59 2.67 10.44
C ILE A 409 -23.62 2.67 8.93
N ILE A 410 -22.74 3.46 8.33
CA ILE A 410 -22.50 3.45 6.88
C ILE A 410 -21.21 2.67 6.64
N GLU A 411 -21.30 1.60 5.86
CA GLU A 411 -20.18 0.84 5.34
C GLU A 411 -19.95 1.18 3.88
N PHE A 412 -18.80 1.66 3.52
CA PHE A 412 -18.35 1.71 2.13
C PHE A 412 -17.66 0.39 1.79
N SER A 413 -18.12 -0.29 0.76
CA SER A 413 -17.76 -1.66 0.44
C SER A 413 -17.72 -1.90 -1.08
N GLY A 414 -17.12 -3.00 -1.50
CA GLY A 414 -17.09 -3.41 -2.90
C GLY A 414 -16.99 -4.92 -3.03
N MET A 415 -17.54 -5.46 -4.11
CA MET A 415 -17.61 -6.89 -4.35
C MET A 415 -16.23 -7.52 -4.63
N GLY A 416 -15.33 -6.73 -5.20
CA GLY A 416 -13.95 -7.14 -5.45
C GLY A 416 -13.03 -7.08 -4.23
N CYS A 417 -13.52 -6.55 -3.11
CA CYS A 417 -12.73 -6.31 -1.91
C CYS A 417 -12.69 -7.54 -1.00
N GLY A 418 -11.56 -8.23 -0.94
CA GLY A 418 -11.38 -9.41 -0.07
C GLY A 418 -11.58 -9.10 1.41
N ALA A 419 -11.11 -7.95 1.89
CA ALA A 419 -11.29 -7.51 3.28
C ALA A 419 -12.77 -7.27 3.60
N CYS A 420 -13.54 -6.72 2.66
CA CYS A 420 -14.97 -6.52 2.82
C CYS A 420 -15.71 -7.88 2.92
N GLN A 421 -15.32 -8.86 2.10
CA GLN A 421 -15.89 -10.21 2.16
C GLN A 421 -15.59 -10.91 3.50
N MET A 422 -14.39 -10.70 4.04
CA MET A 422 -14.02 -11.23 5.36
C MET A 422 -14.78 -10.53 6.50
N ALA A 423 -15.04 -9.23 6.38
CA ALA A 423 -15.79 -8.47 7.38
C ALA A 423 -17.27 -8.89 7.46
N ARG A 424 -17.86 -9.31 6.34
CA ARG A 424 -19.30 -9.56 6.19
C ARG A 424 -19.91 -10.51 7.24
N PRO A 425 -19.34 -11.69 7.54
CA PRO A 425 -19.88 -12.57 8.59
C PRO A 425 -19.85 -11.94 9.99
N HIS A 426 -18.83 -11.12 10.28
CA HIS A 426 -18.71 -10.40 11.56
C HIS A 426 -19.75 -9.28 11.65
N LEU A 427 -19.98 -8.55 10.56
CA LEU A 427 -21.02 -7.52 10.46
C LEU A 427 -22.41 -8.11 10.65
N GLU A 428 -22.70 -9.26 10.02
CA GLU A 428 -23.99 -9.94 10.15
C GLU A 428 -24.26 -10.32 11.61
N LYS A 429 -23.27 -10.88 12.30
CA LYS A 429 -23.35 -11.20 13.72
C LYS A 429 -23.55 -9.94 14.56
N PHE A 430 -22.79 -8.90 14.30
CA PHE A 430 -22.85 -7.64 15.01
C PHE A 430 -24.21 -6.97 14.84
N TYR A 431 -24.70 -6.87 13.60
CA TYR A 431 -26.00 -6.25 13.30
C TYR A 431 -27.15 -7.00 13.96
N LYS A 432 -27.20 -8.35 13.86
CA LYS A 432 -28.24 -9.15 14.52
C LYS A 432 -28.30 -8.95 16.02
N GLN A 433 -27.18 -8.71 16.66
CA GLN A 433 -27.08 -8.49 18.11
C GLN A 433 -27.49 -7.06 18.53
N ASN A 434 -27.47 -6.09 17.63
CA ASN A 434 -27.65 -4.67 17.95
C ASN A 434 -28.72 -3.97 17.11
N ARG A 435 -29.51 -4.68 16.31
CA ARG A 435 -30.49 -4.11 15.38
C ARG A 435 -31.61 -3.29 16.03
N ASP A 436 -31.79 -3.44 17.31
CA ASP A 436 -32.69 -2.61 18.12
C ASP A 436 -32.13 -1.20 18.39
N LYS A 437 -30.81 -1.02 18.31
CA LYS A 437 -30.07 0.19 18.61
C LYS A 437 -29.45 0.86 17.40
N LEU A 438 -29.31 0.16 16.28
CA LEU A 438 -28.68 0.70 15.09
C LEU A 438 -29.39 0.27 13.79
N GLU A 439 -29.24 1.10 12.77
CA GLU A 439 -29.46 0.77 11.37
C GLU A 439 -28.11 0.68 10.65
N MET A 440 -28.02 -0.13 9.61
CA MET A 440 -26.81 -0.28 8.83
C MET A 440 -27.09 -0.19 7.33
N ILE A 441 -26.21 0.49 6.62
CA ILE A 441 -26.29 0.73 5.19
C ILE A 441 -24.93 0.42 4.59
N THR A 442 -24.87 -0.51 3.65
CA THR A 442 -23.68 -0.72 2.82
C THR A 442 -23.81 0.08 1.54
N VAL A 443 -22.83 0.92 1.25
CA VAL A 443 -22.68 1.70 0.03
C VAL A 443 -21.69 0.97 -0.88
N SER A 444 -22.17 0.50 -2.04
CA SER A 444 -21.36 -0.12 -3.08
C SER A 444 -21.19 0.81 -4.27
N GLU A 445 -19.96 0.92 -4.77
CA GLU A 445 -19.61 1.66 -5.99
C GLU A 445 -19.39 0.71 -7.18
N ASP A 446 -19.67 -0.56 -7.02
CA ASP A 446 -19.52 -1.55 -8.08
C ASP A 446 -20.41 -1.23 -9.29
N LYS A 447 -19.98 -1.63 -10.48
CA LYS A 447 -20.80 -1.53 -11.68
C LYS A 447 -22.15 -2.21 -11.46
N LEU A 448 -23.25 -1.51 -11.74
CA LEU A 448 -24.62 -1.98 -11.46
C LEU A 448 -24.88 -3.40 -11.98
N SER A 449 -24.39 -3.71 -13.19
CA SER A 449 -24.60 -5.03 -13.81
C SER A 449 -23.89 -6.16 -13.06
N GLU A 450 -22.79 -5.86 -12.39
CA GLU A 450 -22.03 -6.82 -11.60
C GLU A 450 -22.63 -6.96 -10.20
N TRP A 451 -22.95 -5.82 -9.59
CA TRP A 451 -23.62 -5.78 -8.30
C TRP A 451 -24.96 -6.52 -8.31
N LYS A 452 -25.79 -6.34 -9.37
CA LYS A 452 -27.04 -7.07 -9.53
C LYS A 452 -26.87 -8.56 -9.83
N LYS A 453 -25.78 -8.99 -10.46
CA LYS A 453 -25.52 -10.41 -10.76
C LYS A 453 -25.06 -11.22 -9.55
N LYS A 454 -24.33 -10.61 -8.67
CA LYS A 454 -23.99 -11.24 -7.41
C LYS A 454 -25.16 -11.03 -6.48
N THR A 455 -25.93 -12.06 -6.23
CA THR A 455 -26.79 -12.17 -5.05
C THR A 455 -25.93 -12.04 -3.81
N LEU A 456 -25.44 -10.81 -3.57
CA LEU A 456 -24.91 -10.45 -2.26
C LEU A 456 -26.04 -10.54 -1.22
N GLY A 457 -27.11 -10.90 -1.71
CA GLY A 457 -28.42 -10.96 -1.27
C GLY A 457 -28.64 -11.55 -0.03
N GLU A 458 -28.56 -11.36 0.97
CA GLU A 458 -29.11 -11.91 2.19
C GLU A 458 -28.40 -11.38 3.43
N VAL A 459 -28.02 -10.11 3.34
CA VAL A 459 -27.74 -9.42 4.58
C VAL A 459 -29.03 -8.93 5.22
N SER A 460 -29.00 -8.81 6.54
CA SER A 460 -30.17 -8.37 7.32
C SER A 460 -30.35 -6.84 7.33
N TRP A 461 -29.52 -6.10 6.58
CA TRP A 461 -29.51 -4.64 6.51
C TRP A 461 -29.64 -4.10 5.08
N HIS A 462 -29.52 -2.79 4.88
CA HIS A 462 -29.69 -2.16 3.58
C HIS A 462 -28.40 -2.18 2.77
N GLU A 463 -28.45 -2.67 1.53
CA GLU A 463 -27.37 -2.56 0.55
C GLU A 463 -27.83 -1.70 -0.61
N TRP A 464 -27.11 -0.60 -0.83
CA TRP A 464 -27.40 0.35 -1.90
C TRP A 464 -26.17 0.59 -2.76
N ASN A 465 -26.40 1.07 -3.99
CA ASN A 465 -25.35 1.27 -4.96
C ASN A 465 -25.32 2.71 -5.47
N ASP A 466 -24.13 3.27 -5.64
CA ASP A 466 -23.91 4.59 -6.24
C ASP A 466 -23.57 4.48 -7.73
N HIS A 467 -24.32 3.69 -8.49
CA HIS A 467 -24.01 3.43 -9.90
C HIS A 467 -24.12 4.68 -10.80
N LYS A 468 -24.78 5.72 -10.36
CA LYS A 468 -24.88 6.99 -11.08
C LYS A 468 -23.72 7.91 -10.80
N LEU A 469 -22.89 7.61 -9.80
CA LEU A 469 -21.76 8.41 -9.33
C LEU A 469 -22.09 9.91 -9.17
N ALA A 470 -23.39 10.21 -8.99
CA ALA A 470 -23.91 11.56 -9.06
C ALA A 470 -23.53 12.41 -7.83
N ALA A 471 -23.21 11.76 -6.73
CA ALA A 471 -23.03 12.45 -5.47
C ALA A 471 -21.57 12.56 -5.02
N ASP A 472 -20.63 11.96 -5.76
CA ASP A 472 -19.21 11.92 -5.38
C ASP A 472 -19.02 11.59 -3.86
N ILE A 473 -19.80 10.61 -3.40
CA ILE A 473 -20.01 10.28 -1.99
C ILE A 473 -18.70 9.85 -1.36
N ARG A 474 -17.99 8.98 -2.05
CA ARG A 474 -16.70 8.46 -1.60
C ARG A 474 -15.72 9.60 -1.31
N LYS A 475 -15.67 10.59 -2.19
CA LYS A 475 -14.82 11.76 -2.02
C LYS A 475 -15.30 12.62 -0.86
N LYS A 476 -16.61 12.88 -0.76
CA LYS A 476 -17.18 13.71 0.29
C LYS A 476 -16.97 13.14 1.70
N TYR A 477 -17.09 11.82 1.82
CA TYR A 477 -16.80 11.08 3.05
C TYR A 477 -15.32 10.70 3.19
N ASP A 478 -14.48 11.10 2.23
CA ASP A 478 -13.05 10.81 2.24
C ASP A 478 -12.75 9.32 2.45
N VAL A 479 -13.37 8.48 1.66
CA VAL A 479 -13.15 7.04 1.71
C VAL A 479 -11.95 6.68 0.84
N GLN A 480 -10.80 6.48 1.47
CA GLN A 480 -9.53 6.17 0.80
C GLN A 480 -9.34 4.68 0.53
N ALA A 481 -9.93 3.84 1.36
CA ALA A 481 -9.86 2.38 1.26
C ALA A 481 -11.19 1.78 1.71
N ILE A 482 -11.47 0.55 1.29
CA ILE A 482 -12.64 -0.22 1.72
C ILE A 482 -12.19 -1.53 2.39
N PRO A 483 -12.92 -2.01 3.41
CA PRO A 483 -14.12 -1.39 3.98
C PRO A 483 -13.79 -0.15 4.81
N THR A 484 -14.63 0.87 4.76
CA THR A 484 -14.61 2.02 5.67
C THR A 484 -15.97 2.18 6.31
N PHE A 485 -15.98 2.43 7.62
CA PHE A 485 -17.22 2.52 8.40
C PHE A 485 -17.34 3.89 9.05
N PHE A 486 -18.54 4.43 9.04
CA PHE A 486 -18.90 5.62 9.79
C PHE A 486 -19.99 5.26 10.80
N VAL A 487 -19.76 5.60 12.07
CA VAL A 487 -20.78 5.51 13.12
C VAL A 487 -21.38 6.88 13.30
N ILE A 488 -22.70 6.99 13.17
CA ILE A 488 -23.44 8.25 13.14
C ILE A 488 -24.52 8.20 14.21
N THR A 489 -24.65 9.28 15.00
CA THR A 489 -25.70 9.40 16.02
C THR A 489 -27.08 9.43 15.38
N PRO A 490 -28.17 9.22 16.17
CA PRO A 490 -29.54 9.40 15.68
C PRO A 490 -29.80 10.78 15.05
N GLU A 491 -29.10 11.82 15.50
CA GLU A 491 -29.23 13.20 15.02
C GLU A 491 -28.39 13.51 13.78
N GLY A 492 -27.56 12.54 13.31
CA GLY A 492 -26.76 12.68 12.11
C GLY A 492 -25.31 13.12 12.33
N LYS A 493 -24.82 13.14 13.59
CA LYS A 493 -23.42 13.51 13.88
C LYS A 493 -22.50 12.29 13.72
N ILE A 494 -21.41 12.45 12.99
CA ILE A 494 -20.36 11.44 12.85
C ILE A 494 -19.61 11.31 14.18
N VAL A 495 -19.67 10.12 14.79
CA VAL A 495 -19.00 9.85 16.07
C VAL A 495 -17.64 9.23 15.83
N LYS A 496 -17.55 8.31 14.83
CA LYS A 496 -16.33 7.56 14.59
C LYS A 496 -16.21 7.13 13.12
N LYS A 497 -14.97 7.15 12.60
CA LYS A 497 -14.58 6.59 11.32
C LYS A 497 -13.60 5.44 11.56
N TYR A 498 -13.81 4.31 10.88
CA TYR A 498 -12.89 3.19 10.88
C TYR A 498 -12.50 2.83 9.44
N VAL A 499 -11.24 2.55 9.20
CA VAL A 499 -10.72 2.06 7.92
C VAL A 499 -10.21 0.63 8.11
N GLY A 500 -10.70 -0.30 7.29
CA GLY A 500 -10.50 -1.73 7.50
C GLY A 500 -11.44 -2.27 8.59
N PHE A 501 -11.22 -3.51 9.04
CA PHE A 501 -12.00 -4.09 10.12
C PHE A 501 -11.13 -4.88 11.10
N SER A 502 -11.58 -4.97 12.36
CA SER A 502 -10.96 -5.78 13.40
C SER A 502 -12.00 -6.12 14.48
N ASP A 503 -11.73 -7.12 15.30
CA ASP A 503 -12.59 -7.45 16.44
C ASP A 503 -12.68 -6.27 17.42
N GLN A 504 -11.58 -5.57 17.66
CA GLN A 504 -11.55 -4.38 18.50
C GLN A 504 -12.51 -3.28 17.99
N MET A 505 -12.59 -3.08 16.67
CA MET A 505 -13.52 -2.12 16.05
C MET A 505 -14.97 -2.46 16.41
N PHE A 506 -15.37 -3.73 16.34
CA PHE A 506 -16.73 -4.15 16.68
C PHE A 506 -17.05 -3.96 18.16
N ASP A 507 -16.08 -4.21 19.05
CA ASP A 507 -16.25 -3.95 20.49
C ASP A 507 -16.41 -2.45 20.76
N GLU A 508 -15.62 -1.60 20.12
CA GLU A 508 -15.76 -0.14 20.21
C GLU A 508 -17.10 0.36 19.67
N MET A 509 -17.52 -0.12 18.50
CA MET A 509 -18.84 0.22 17.93
C MET A 509 -19.97 -0.18 18.87
N LYS A 510 -19.88 -1.35 19.50
CA LYS A 510 -20.86 -1.84 20.47
C LYS A 510 -20.95 -0.90 21.69
N ASP A 511 -19.81 -0.43 22.18
CA ASP A 511 -19.78 0.49 23.32
C ASP A 511 -20.40 1.85 22.94
N ILE A 512 -20.10 2.37 21.75
CA ILE A 512 -20.70 3.61 21.24
C ILE A 512 -22.23 3.47 21.14
N VAL A 513 -22.73 2.47 20.43
CA VAL A 513 -24.19 2.30 20.23
C VAL A 513 -24.93 1.89 21.50
N SER A 514 -24.22 1.51 22.54
CA SER A 514 -24.77 1.25 23.87
C SER A 514 -24.72 2.44 24.81
N GLY A 515 -24.19 3.58 24.35
CA GLY A 515 -24.07 4.80 25.17
C GLY A 515 -23.05 4.70 26.29
N LYS A 516 -22.04 3.81 26.17
CA LYS A 516 -20.98 3.65 27.16
C LYS A 516 -19.76 4.55 26.88
N LYS A 517 -19.71 5.16 25.73
CA LYS A 517 -18.69 6.15 25.31
C LYS A 517 -19.35 7.39 24.76
#